data_4f23065d59bb0d8faa9c5818099edc90
#
_entry.id   4f23065d59bb0d8faa9c5818099edc90
#
_cell.length_a   1.000
_cell.length_b   1.000
_cell.length_c   1.000
_cell.angle_alpha   90.00
_cell.angle_beta   90.00
_cell.angle_gamma   90.00
#
_symmetry.space_group_name_H-M   'P 1'
#
loop_
_entity.id
_entity.type
_entity.pdbx_description
1 polymer ?
#
loop_
_entity_poly.entity_id
_entity_poly.type
_entity_poly.pdbx_seq_one_letter_code
_entity_poly.pdbx_strand_id
1 'polypeptide(L)'
;MTVKGSFLFSLETEKEVNMPDIQIGVDVSSAQNTEQAIHLARLDWQVEKNETWWRRESTNSMSLTKSEKFVSIVRSDTREEFCHPTSRYEVVQNKDSCKFVETIVSEGAEYWRAGSFRGGRKCFMIVKLPVPLTLGTGETIARAMIISWAHDSSQGIRANWLPFRFACANVIAASLAQAPMVFRHTISARGGISSERARDVFYNAELFYDEYYKRANALASASFSDNEMETLIETLFNAPRRSETRTRRSN
;
A
#
# COMPACT_ATOMS: atom_id res chain seq x y z
N MET A 1 17.08 40.73 -26.94
CA MET A 1 17.46 40.85 -25.52
C MET A 1 16.98 39.57 -24.83
N THR A 2 17.92 38.68 -24.56
CA THR A 2 17.70 37.34 -24.04
C THR A 2 17.97 37.33 -22.55
N VAL A 3 16.96 37.12 -21.73
CA VAL A 3 17.15 36.97 -20.28
C VAL A 3 17.26 35.50 -19.96
N LYS A 4 18.50 35.04 -19.76
CA LYS A 4 18.80 33.74 -19.12
C LYS A 4 18.72 33.93 -17.61
N GLY A 5 17.67 33.39 -16.99
CA GLY A 5 17.63 33.23 -15.54
C GLY A 5 18.14 31.82 -15.19
N SER A 6 19.39 31.73 -14.77
CA SER A 6 19.94 30.53 -14.16
C SER A 6 19.52 30.49 -12.69
N PHE A 7 18.60 29.57 -12.35
CA PHE A 7 18.34 29.20 -10.98
C PHE A 7 19.46 28.26 -10.50
N LEU A 8 20.40 28.82 -9.76
CA LEU A 8 21.35 28.09 -8.93
C LEU A 8 20.61 27.66 -7.67
N PHE A 9 20.17 26.42 -7.62
CA PHE A 9 19.83 25.77 -6.34
C PHE A 9 21.13 25.46 -5.62
N SER A 10 21.42 26.18 -4.53
CA SER A 10 22.46 25.79 -3.60
C SER A 10 22.05 24.51 -2.92
N LEU A 11 22.88 23.48 -3.08
CA LEU A 11 22.81 22.21 -2.33
C LEU A 11 23.10 22.52 -0.86
N GLU A 12 22.08 22.86 -0.09
CA GLU A 12 22.15 22.74 1.36
C GLU A 12 22.15 21.25 1.69
N THR A 13 23.17 20.85 2.43
CA THR A 13 23.41 19.50 2.91
C THR A 13 22.14 18.84 3.38
N GLU A 14 21.75 17.76 2.68
CA GLU A 14 20.66 16.86 3.09
C GLU A 14 20.90 16.42 4.53
N LYS A 15 20.10 16.92 5.46
CA LYS A 15 19.99 16.30 6.78
C LYS A 15 19.43 14.91 6.55
N GLU A 16 20.24 13.89 6.81
CA GLU A 16 19.79 12.52 6.86
C GLU A 16 18.54 12.45 7.76
N VAL A 17 17.38 12.21 7.14
CA VAL A 17 16.15 11.98 7.87
C VAL A 17 16.30 10.65 8.55
N ASN A 18 16.60 10.67 9.85
CA ASN A 18 16.68 9.45 10.66
C ASN A 18 15.26 8.83 10.75
N MET A 19 14.96 7.95 9.78
CA MET A 19 13.65 7.33 9.70
C MET A 19 13.57 6.15 10.65
N PRO A 20 12.46 6.00 11.39
CA PRO A 20 12.27 4.85 12.25
C PRO A 20 12.36 3.56 11.44
N ASP A 21 13.00 2.56 12.02
CA ASP A 21 13.21 1.26 11.38
C ASP A 21 11.84 0.62 11.08
N ILE A 22 11.55 0.46 9.81
CA ILE A 22 10.28 -0.08 9.35
C ILE A 22 10.38 -1.58 9.37
N GLN A 23 9.69 -2.22 10.29
CA GLN A 23 9.67 -3.68 10.40
C GLN A 23 8.80 -4.41 9.38
N ILE A 24 8.30 -3.73 8.34
CA ILE A 24 7.40 -4.33 7.34
C ILE A 24 8.12 -4.57 6.02
N GLY A 25 8.06 -5.82 5.58
CA GLY A 25 8.67 -6.25 4.32
C GLY A 25 10.20 -6.18 4.34
N VAL A 26 10.78 -6.29 3.17
CA VAL A 26 12.23 -6.28 2.95
C VAL A 26 12.63 -4.91 2.42
N ASP A 27 13.81 -4.43 2.79
CA ASP A 27 14.43 -3.26 2.20
C ASP A 27 14.79 -3.56 0.75
N VAL A 28 14.31 -2.73 -0.17
CA VAL A 28 14.55 -2.84 -1.61
C VAL A 28 15.12 -1.53 -2.19
N SER A 29 15.65 -0.66 -1.34
CA SER A 29 16.19 0.65 -1.74
C SER A 29 17.39 0.56 -2.68
N SER A 30 18.12 -0.57 -2.67
CA SER A 30 19.22 -0.82 -3.61
C SER A 30 18.76 -1.22 -5.01
N ALA A 31 17.46 -1.45 -5.23
CA ALA A 31 16.93 -1.83 -6.53
C ALA A 31 16.99 -0.66 -7.53
N GLN A 32 17.45 -0.94 -8.73
CA GLN A 32 17.52 0.04 -9.83
C GLN A 32 16.28 -0.04 -10.74
N ASN A 33 15.50 -1.10 -10.64
CA ASN A 33 14.28 -1.31 -11.41
C ASN A 33 13.31 -2.21 -10.65
N THR A 34 12.07 -2.29 -11.12
CA THR A 34 11.00 -3.08 -10.50
C THR A 34 11.34 -4.57 -10.40
N GLU A 35 12.03 -5.14 -11.38
CA GLU A 35 12.39 -6.56 -11.39
C GLU A 35 13.36 -6.89 -10.26
N GLN A 36 14.37 -6.05 -10.04
CA GLN A 36 15.28 -6.18 -8.89
C GLN A 36 14.55 -6.01 -7.56
N ALA A 37 13.63 -5.03 -7.45
CA ALA A 37 12.85 -4.84 -6.23
C ALA A 37 11.98 -6.06 -5.91
N ILE A 38 11.33 -6.65 -6.90
CA ILE A 38 10.55 -7.88 -6.78
C ILE A 38 11.42 -9.06 -6.34
N HIS A 39 12.61 -9.20 -6.93
CA HIS A 39 13.54 -10.26 -6.59
C HIS A 39 14.06 -10.12 -5.15
N LEU A 40 14.51 -8.94 -4.75
CA LEU A 40 14.95 -8.66 -3.38
C LEU A 40 13.84 -8.94 -2.35
N ALA A 41 12.60 -8.62 -2.69
CA ALA A 41 11.43 -8.87 -1.84
C ALA A 41 10.94 -10.33 -1.87
N ARG A 42 11.57 -11.22 -2.66
CA ARG A 42 11.16 -12.62 -2.87
C ARG A 42 9.71 -12.72 -3.37
N LEU A 43 9.35 -11.85 -4.33
CA LEU A 43 8.06 -11.81 -5.00
C LEU A 43 8.14 -12.28 -6.46
N ASP A 44 9.21 -12.94 -6.85
CA ASP A 44 9.51 -13.43 -8.22
C ASP A 44 8.77 -14.72 -8.59
N TRP A 45 7.98 -15.29 -7.66
CA TRP A 45 7.07 -16.40 -7.94
C TRP A 45 5.87 -15.96 -8.80
N GLN A 46 5.28 -16.93 -9.48
CA GLN A 46 4.13 -16.72 -10.34
C GLN A 46 2.84 -17.25 -9.70
N VAL A 47 1.72 -16.77 -10.23
CA VAL A 47 0.39 -17.26 -9.89
C VAL A 47 -0.19 -17.98 -11.08
N GLU A 48 -0.65 -19.21 -10.84
CA GLU A 48 -1.23 -20.09 -11.85
C GLU A 48 -2.75 -20.13 -11.70
N LYS A 49 -3.43 -20.20 -12.83
CA LYS A 49 -4.88 -20.42 -12.91
C LYS A 49 -5.11 -21.86 -13.33
N ASN A 50 -5.52 -22.68 -12.38
CA ASN A 50 -5.71 -24.11 -12.55
C ASN A 50 -7.19 -24.49 -12.67
N GLU A 51 -7.46 -25.59 -13.33
CA GLU A 51 -8.78 -26.17 -13.41
C GLU A 51 -9.22 -26.71 -12.06
N THR A 52 -10.48 -26.52 -11.72
CA THR A 52 -11.11 -27.10 -10.53
C THR A 52 -11.98 -28.28 -10.95
N TRP A 53 -11.81 -29.38 -10.25
CA TRP A 53 -12.58 -30.59 -10.47
C TRP A 53 -13.31 -30.95 -9.19
N TRP A 54 -14.55 -31.41 -9.31
CA TRP A 54 -15.34 -31.88 -8.18
C TRP A 54 -15.74 -33.34 -8.37
N ARG A 55 -15.79 -34.03 -7.26
CA ARG A 55 -16.14 -35.44 -7.22
C ARG A 55 -17.65 -35.58 -7.27
N ARG A 56 -18.14 -36.39 -8.21
CA ARG A 56 -19.53 -36.80 -8.29
C ARG A 56 -19.63 -38.26 -7.90
N GLU A 57 -20.40 -38.53 -6.85
CA GLU A 57 -20.73 -39.90 -6.42
C GLU A 57 -22.07 -40.27 -7.01
N SER A 58 -22.11 -41.45 -7.63
CA SER A 58 -23.32 -42.13 -8.05
C SER A 58 -23.29 -43.52 -7.42
N THR A 59 -24.44 -44.17 -7.28
CA THR A 59 -24.66 -45.44 -6.54
C THR A 59 -23.65 -46.55 -6.89
N ASN A 60 -23.06 -46.53 -8.09
CA ASN A 60 -22.11 -47.57 -8.55
C ASN A 60 -20.84 -46.99 -9.24
N SER A 61 -20.63 -45.67 -9.25
CA SER A 61 -19.46 -45.09 -9.90
C SER A 61 -19.03 -43.80 -9.26
N MET A 62 -17.73 -43.57 -9.30
CA MET A 62 -17.10 -42.32 -8.88
C MET A 62 -16.51 -41.64 -10.13
N SER A 63 -16.95 -40.44 -10.41
CA SER A 63 -16.43 -39.65 -11.53
C SER A 63 -15.95 -38.27 -11.08
N LEU A 64 -14.92 -37.76 -11.76
CA LEU A 64 -14.46 -36.37 -11.61
C LEU A 64 -15.11 -35.54 -12.72
N THR A 65 -15.71 -34.43 -12.33
CA THR A 65 -16.33 -33.49 -13.27
C THR A 65 -15.61 -32.16 -13.15
N LYS A 66 -15.15 -31.63 -14.30
CA LYS A 66 -14.53 -30.32 -14.39
C LYS A 66 -15.55 -29.23 -14.09
N SER A 67 -15.16 -28.25 -13.30
CA SER A 67 -15.97 -27.05 -13.09
C SER A 67 -15.81 -26.10 -14.27
N GLU A 68 -16.90 -25.72 -14.91
CA GLU A 68 -16.90 -24.67 -15.94
C GLU A 68 -16.94 -23.26 -15.33
N LYS A 69 -17.44 -23.16 -14.12
CA LYS A 69 -17.72 -21.88 -13.45
C LYS A 69 -16.55 -21.38 -12.60
N PHE A 70 -15.81 -22.28 -11.96
CA PHE A 70 -14.76 -21.93 -11.00
C PHE A 70 -13.40 -22.46 -11.44
N VAL A 71 -12.37 -21.74 -11.03
CA VAL A 71 -10.95 -22.10 -11.19
C VAL A 71 -10.25 -21.99 -9.85
N SER A 72 -9.09 -22.62 -9.71
CA SER A 72 -8.23 -22.47 -8.55
C SER A 72 -7.06 -21.56 -8.89
N ILE A 73 -6.75 -20.62 -8.01
CA ILE A 73 -5.60 -19.74 -8.10
C ILE A 73 -4.54 -20.25 -7.14
N VAL A 74 -3.38 -20.60 -7.70
CA VAL A 74 -2.32 -21.33 -6.99
C VAL A 74 -0.99 -20.58 -7.14
N ARG A 75 -0.24 -20.53 -6.07
CA ARG A 75 1.13 -20.02 -6.07
C ARG A 75 2.07 -21.10 -6.67
N SER A 76 2.90 -20.73 -7.64
CA SER A 76 3.65 -21.69 -8.45
C SER A 76 4.72 -22.46 -7.68
N ASP A 77 5.45 -21.79 -6.79
CA ASP A 77 6.62 -22.37 -6.07
C ASP A 77 6.23 -23.22 -4.85
N THR A 78 5.20 -22.81 -4.09
CA THR A 78 4.74 -23.51 -2.88
C THR A 78 3.54 -24.42 -3.13
N ARG A 79 2.89 -24.29 -4.27
CA ARG A 79 1.61 -24.95 -4.61
C ARG A 79 0.47 -24.57 -3.66
N GLU A 80 0.64 -23.50 -2.89
CA GLU A 80 -0.40 -22.99 -2.00
C GLU A 80 -1.57 -22.44 -2.82
N GLU A 81 -2.77 -22.88 -2.48
CA GLU A 81 -3.99 -22.43 -3.09
C GLU A 81 -4.48 -21.15 -2.41
N PHE A 82 -4.74 -20.11 -3.20
CA PHE A 82 -5.15 -18.81 -2.69
C PHE A 82 -6.68 -18.64 -2.62
N CYS A 83 -7.37 -18.99 -3.70
CA CYS A 83 -8.84 -18.85 -3.79
C CYS A 83 -9.41 -19.60 -5.00
N HIS A 84 -10.75 -19.66 -5.03
CA HIS A 84 -11.54 -20.26 -6.11
C HIS A 84 -12.49 -19.23 -6.75
N PRO A 85 -11.99 -18.30 -7.53
CA PRO A 85 -12.83 -17.33 -8.21
C PRO A 85 -13.56 -17.97 -9.41
N THR A 86 -14.43 -17.18 -10.02
CA THR A 86 -15.07 -17.59 -11.28
C THR A 86 -14.02 -17.67 -12.41
N SER A 87 -14.31 -18.49 -13.42
CA SER A 87 -13.45 -18.66 -14.60
C SER A 87 -13.13 -17.37 -15.36
N ARG A 88 -13.88 -16.31 -15.12
CA ARG A 88 -13.64 -14.95 -15.67
C ARG A 88 -12.53 -14.18 -14.95
N TYR A 89 -12.08 -14.65 -13.79
CA TYR A 89 -11.01 -14.01 -13.05
C TYR A 89 -9.72 -14.01 -13.87
N GLU A 90 -9.07 -12.85 -13.95
CA GLU A 90 -7.80 -12.70 -14.61
C GLU A 90 -6.67 -12.56 -13.59
N VAL A 91 -5.66 -13.40 -13.74
CA VAL A 91 -4.47 -13.33 -12.91
C VAL A 91 -3.59 -12.17 -13.39
N VAL A 92 -3.22 -11.29 -12.47
CA VAL A 92 -2.19 -10.27 -12.69
C VAL A 92 -0.97 -10.69 -11.88
N GLN A 93 0.17 -10.87 -12.53
CA GLN A 93 1.41 -11.29 -11.90
C GLN A 93 2.01 -10.18 -11.02
N ASN A 94 2.88 -10.53 -10.08
CA ASN A 94 3.58 -9.55 -9.25
C ASN A 94 4.28 -8.48 -10.10
N LYS A 95 5.00 -8.91 -11.14
CA LYS A 95 5.68 -8.02 -12.09
C LYS A 95 4.72 -7.04 -12.77
N ASP A 96 3.57 -7.52 -13.23
CA ASP A 96 2.59 -6.68 -13.93
C ASP A 96 1.91 -5.68 -12.99
N SER A 97 1.70 -6.05 -11.72
CA SER A 97 1.14 -5.18 -10.70
C SER A 97 2.03 -3.98 -10.38
N CYS A 98 3.32 -4.10 -10.63
CA CYS A 98 4.32 -3.07 -10.29
C CYS A 98 4.82 -2.27 -11.50
N LYS A 99 4.44 -2.59 -12.74
CA LYS A 99 4.95 -1.91 -13.94
C LYS A 99 4.83 -0.38 -13.89
N PHE A 100 3.74 0.15 -13.35
CA PHE A 100 3.55 1.59 -13.26
C PHE A 100 4.50 2.26 -12.26
N VAL A 101 5.06 1.51 -11.31
CA VAL A 101 6.05 2.02 -10.34
C VAL A 101 7.29 2.53 -11.07
N GLU A 102 7.68 1.90 -12.17
CA GLU A 102 8.81 2.33 -12.99
C GLU A 102 8.63 3.75 -13.52
N THR A 103 7.41 4.12 -13.93
CA THR A 103 7.12 5.50 -14.35
C THR A 103 7.27 6.49 -13.18
N ILE A 104 6.85 6.11 -11.98
CA ILE A 104 6.96 6.96 -10.79
C ILE A 104 8.41 7.09 -10.37
N VAL A 105 9.19 6.03 -10.44
CA VAL A 105 10.63 6.05 -10.15
C VAL A 105 11.38 6.88 -11.19
N SER A 106 10.98 6.86 -12.46
CA SER A 106 11.58 7.73 -13.49
C SER A 106 11.32 9.23 -13.27
N GLU A 107 10.30 9.58 -12.49
CA GLU A 107 10.01 10.96 -12.07
C GLU A 107 10.73 11.33 -10.74
N GLY A 108 11.66 10.48 -10.28
CA GLY A 108 12.53 10.76 -9.13
C GLY A 108 12.14 10.08 -7.82
N ALA A 109 11.12 9.21 -7.82
CA ALA A 109 10.84 8.38 -6.65
C ALA A 109 11.86 7.23 -6.51
N GLU A 110 12.02 6.70 -5.30
CA GLU A 110 12.95 5.64 -4.98
C GLU A 110 12.22 4.41 -4.43
N TYR A 111 12.65 3.21 -4.83
CA TYR A 111 12.21 1.98 -4.18
C TYR A 111 12.60 2.02 -2.72
N TRP A 112 11.72 1.51 -1.86
CA TRP A 112 12.00 1.52 -0.44
C TRP A 112 11.78 0.17 0.22
N ARG A 113 10.53 -0.29 0.29
CA ARG A 113 10.21 -1.58 0.89
C ARG A 113 9.20 -2.35 0.07
N ALA A 114 9.31 -3.67 0.09
CA ALA A 114 8.34 -4.54 -0.56
C ALA A 114 8.19 -5.85 0.19
N GLY A 115 7.09 -6.55 -0.04
CA GLY A 115 6.86 -7.83 0.60
C GLY A 115 5.45 -8.37 0.41
N SER A 116 5.13 -9.41 1.17
CA SER A 116 3.82 -10.03 1.14
C SER A 116 3.33 -10.42 2.52
N PHE A 117 2.01 -10.58 2.63
CA PHE A 117 1.31 -11.10 3.80
C PHE A 117 0.58 -12.38 3.45
N ARG A 118 0.30 -13.20 4.48
CA ARG A 118 -0.53 -14.41 4.36
C ARG A 118 -0.05 -15.35 3.25
N GLY A 119 1.23 -15.68 3.26
CA GLY A 119 1.81 -16.63 2.30
C GLY A 119 1.89 -16.12 0.85
N GLY A 120 1.74 -14.81 0.61
CA GLY A 120 1.72 -14.22 -0.73
C GLY A 120 0.32 -13.85 -1.25
N ARG A 121 -0.74 -14.09 -0.46
CA ARG A 121 -2.11 -13.71 -0.86
C ARG A 121 -2.27 -12.22 -1.08
N LYS A 122 -1.52 -11.41 -0.35
CA LYS A 122 -1.47 -9.94 -0.49
C LYS A 122 -0.03 -9.49 -0.57
N CYS A 123 0.28 -8.70 -1.56
CA CYS A 123 1.61 -8.14 -1.79
C CYS A 123 1.56 -6.63 -1.77
N PHE A 124 2.70 -6.01 -1.50
CA PHE A 124 2.84 -4.56 -1.50
C PHE A 124 4.23 -4.13 -1.91
N MET A 125 4.32 -2.89 -2.39
CA MET A 125 5.55 -2.16 -2.62
C MET A 125 5.39 -0.72 -2.16
N ILE A 126 6.38 -0.19 -1.46
CA ILE A 126 6.42 1.20 -1.01
C ILE A 126 7.57 1.89 -1.73
N VAL A 127 7.28 3.07 -2.27
CA VAL A 127 8.27 3.96 -2.86
C VAL A 127 8.29 5.28 -2.11
N LYS A 128 9.47 5.89 -1.96
CA LYS A 128 9.62 7.23 -1.45
C LYS A 128 9.46 8.21 -2.60
N LEU A 129 8.73 9.28 -2.37
CA LEU A 129 8.63 10.39 -3.29
C LEU A 129 9.79 11.36 -3.04
N PRO A 130 10.27 12.05 -4.09
CA PRO A 130 11.30 13.07 -3.92
C PRO A 130 10.78 14.18 -2.99
N VAL A 131 11.69 14.81 -2.28
CA VAL A 131 11.45 15.94 -1.37
C VAL A 131 10.57 15.56 -0.15
N PRO A 132 11.15 15.41 1.03
CA PRO A 132 10.39 15.16 2.25
C PRO A 132 9.55 16.38 2.64
N LEU A 133 8.57 16.17 3.50
CA LEU A 133 7.69 17.21 4.02
C LEU A 133 8.18 17.65 5.40
N THR A 134 8.55 18.93 5.56
CA THR A 134 8.92 19.49 6.86
C THR A 134 7.75 20.29 7.43
N LEU A 135 7.23 19.87 8.58
CA LEU A 135 6.14 20.54 9.28
C LEU A 135 6.65 21.81 9.99
N GLY A 136 5.75 22.73 10.34
CA GLY A 136 6.05 23.94 11.11
C GLY A 136 6.66 23.67 12.50
N THR A 137 6.50 22.46 13.02
CA THR A 137 7.17 21.96 14.24
C THR A 137 8.66 21.66 14.04
N GLY A 138 9.17 21.70 12.80
CA GLY A 138 10.53 21.29 12.44
C GLY A 138 10.67 19.79 12.19
N GLU A 139 9.59 19.01 12.35
CA GLU A 139 9.59 17.59 12.08
C GLU A 139 9.57 17.31 10.56
N THR A 140 10.42 16.40 10.11
CA THR A 140 10.47 15.97 8.71
C THR A 140 9.80 14.61 8.54
N ILE A 141 8.88 14.55 7.60
CA ILE A 141 8.08 13.36 7.28
C ILE A 141 8.42 12.91 5.86
N ALA A 142 8.75 11.63 5.67
CA ALA A 142 8.92 11.11 4.34
C ALA A 142 7.57 11.02 3.62
N ARG A 143 7.54 11.51 2.40
CA ARG A 143 6.41 11.29 1.50
C ARG A 143 6.60 9.94 0.83
N ALA A 144 5.62 9.07 0.94
CA ALA A 144 5.69 7.76 0.35
C ALA A 144 4.38 7.39 -0.35
N MET A 145 4.47 6.46 -1.26
CA MET A 145 3.31 5.82 -1.88
C MET A 145 3.39 4.32 -1.66
N ILE A 146 2.27 3.73 -1.26
CA ILE A 146 2.12 2.30 -1.16
C ILE A 146 1.25 1.78 -2.30
N ILE A 147 1.75 0.77 -2.97
CA ILE A 147 1.04 -0.01 -3.96
C ILE A 147 0.79 -1.38 -3.37
N SER A 148 -0.43 -1.88 -3.43
CA SER A 148 -0.77 -3.23 -2.99
C SER A 148 -1.66 -3.95 -4.00
N TRP A 149 -1.54 -5.26 -4.03
CA TRP A 149 -2.38 -6.14 -4.84
C TRP A 149 -2.64 -7.44 -4.10
N ALA A 150 -3.66 -8.19 -4.55
CA ALA A 150 -3.98 -9.47 -3.95
C ALA A 150 -4.25 -10.53 -5.01
N HIS A 151 -3.85 -11.75 -4.70
CA HIS A 151 -4.08 -12.91 -5.54
C HIS A 151 -5.24 -13.78 -5.05
N ASP A 152 -5.83 -13.43 -3.89
CA ASP A 152 -6.95 -14.12 -3.26
C ASP A 152 -8.32 -13.55 -3.66
N SER A 153 -8.40 -12.79 -4.73
CA SER A 153 -9.59 -12.07 -5.20
C SER A 153 -10.20 -11.06 -4.22
N SER A 154 -9.56 -10.79 -3.08
CA SER A 154 -10.08 -9.87 -2.06
C SER A 154 -9.98 -8.39 -2.45
N GLN A 155 -9.03 -8.05 -3.32
CA GLN A 155 -8.84 -6.69 -3.82
C GLN A 155 -8.14 -6.67 -5.18
N GLY A 156 -8.33 -5.58 -5.94
CA GLY A 156 -7.51 -5.25 -7.10
C GLY A 156 -6.17 -4.62 -6.70
N ILE A 157 -5.46 -4.07 -7.69
CA ILE A 157 -4.29 -3.23 -7.44
C ILE A 157 -4.78 -1.92 -6.83
N ARG A 158 -4.18 -1.52 -5.72
CA ARG A 158 -4.49 -0.28 -5.00
C ARG A 158 -3.24 0.54 -4.85
N ALA A 159 -3.36 1.85 -5.00
CA ALA A 159 -2.31 2.79 -4.68
C ALA A 159 -2.85 3.86 -3.73
N ASN A 160 -2.05 4.21 -2.73
CA ASN A 160 -2.36 5.26 -1.78
C ASN A 160 -1.10 6.01 -1.37
N TRP A 161 -1.27 7.28 -1.00
CA TRP A 161 -0.21 8.10 -0.44
C TRP A 161 -0.11 7.87 1.06
N LEU A 162 1.09 7.83 1.56
CA LEU A 162 1.38 7.53 2.95
C LEU A 162 2.35 8.56 3.52
N PRO A 163 1.89 9.52 4.32
CA PRO A 163 2.78 10.37 5.09
C PRO A 163 3.47 9.51 6.15
N PHE A 164 4.77 9.32 5.97
CA PHE A 164 5.48 8.28 6.66
C PHE A 164 6.18 8.83 7.89
N ARG A 165 5.54 8.69 9.03
CA ARG A 165 6.14 8.95 10.34
C ARG A 165 6.45 7.64 11.09
N PHE A 166 5.52 6.71 11.05
CA PHE A 166 5.63 5.39 11.67
C PHE A 166 4.96 4.35 10.78
N ALA A 167 5.69 3.36 10.31
CA ALA A 167 5.09 2.27 9.59
C ALA A 167 4.91 1.05 10.48
N CYS A 168 3.73 0.90 11.01
CA CYS A 168 3.27 -0.39 11.50
C CYS A 168 2.28 -1.01 10.49
N ALA A 169 2.08 -2.32 10.58
CA ALA A 169 1.15 -3.05 9.72
C ALA A 169 -0.27 -2.46 9.75
N ASN A 170 -0.68 -1.89 10.89
CA ASN A 170 -1.99 -1.28 11.06
C ASN A 170 -2.15 0.00 10.25
N VAL A 171 -1.14 0.86 10.20
CA VAL A 171 -1.15 2.09 9.39
C VAL A 171 -1.23 1.75 7.91
N ILE A 172 -0.48 0.75 7.46
CA ILE A 172 -0.53 0.29 6.08
C ILE A 172 -1.91 -0.30 5.76
N ALA A 173 -2.46 -1.15 6.63
CA ALA A 173 -3.78 -1.73 6.42
C ALA A 173 -4.88 -0.66 6.36
N ALA A 174 -4.84 0.35 7.25
CA ALA A 174 -5.76 1.48 7.24
C ALA A 174 -5.62 2.34 5.98
N SER A 175 -4.39 2.63 5.56
CA SER A 175 -4.09 3.35 4.32
C SER A 175 -4.68 2.64 3.10
N LEU A 176 -4.48 1.33 3.00
CA LEU A 176 -4.98 0.53 1.88
C LEU A 176 -6.51 0.38 1.89
N ALA A 177 -7.15 0.42 3.04
CA ALA A 177 -8.61 0.40 3.15
C ALA A 177 -9.26 1.65 2.52
N GLN A 178 -8.57 2.79 2.56
CA GLN A 178 -9.04 4.08 2.04
C GLN A 178 -8.33 4.49 0.74
N ALA A 179 -7.74 3.54 0.02
CA ALA A 179 -6.97 3.84 -1.18
C ALA A 179 -7.83 4.59 -2.22
N PRO A 180 -7.41 5.79 -2.66
CA PRO A 180 -8.17 6.60 -3.62
C PRO A 180 -8.20 5.99 -5.01
N MET A 181 -7.26 5.08 -5.31
CA MET A 181 -7.15 4.44 -6.59
C MET A 181 -7.22 2.94 -6.47
N VAL A 182 -8.14 2.35 -7.22
CA VAL A 182 -8.38 0.91 -7.28
C VAL A 182 -8.45 0.48 -8.74
N PHE A 183 -7.56 -0.44 -9.12
CA PHE A 183 -7.55 -1.07 -10.43
C PHE A 183 -8.00 -2.53 -10.28
N ARG A 184 -9.07 -2.90 -10.98
CA ARG A 184 -9.57 -4.28 -10.93
C ARG A 184 -8.68 -5.21 -11.73
N HIS A 185 -8.60 -6.48 -11.31
CA HIS A 185 -7.99 -7.56 -12.08
C HIS A 185 -8.86 -7.85 -13.32
N THR A 186 -8.56 -7.19 -14.43
CA THR A 186 -9.24 -7.33 -15.71
C THR A 186 -8.21 -7.54 -16.82
N ILE A 187 -8.67 -7.93 -18.00
CA ILE A 187 -7.81 -8.07 -19.18
C ILE A 187 -7.01 -6.76 -19.43
N SER A 188 -7.64 -5.61 -19.21
CA SER A 188 -6.96 -4.31 -19.30
C SER A 188 -5.83 -4.12 -18.28
N ALA A 189 -5.90 -4.76 -17.12
CA ALA A 189 -4.85 -4.69 -16.10
C ALA A 189 -3.63 -5.57 -16.42
N ARG A 190 -3.75 -6.57 -17.30
CA ARG A 190 -2.60 -7.36 -17.80
C ARG A 190 -1.59 -6.51 -18.58
N GLY A 191 -2.05 -5.46 -19.27
CA GLY A 191 -1.18 -4.50 -19.95
C GLY A 191 -0.44 -3.54 -18.99
N GLY A 192 -0.68 -3.65 -17.69
CA GLY A 192 -0.19 -2.69 -16.71
C GLY A 192 -1.05 -1.42 -16.68
N ILE A 193 -0.74 -0.55 -15.73
CA ILE A 193 -1.35 0.78 -15.65
C ILE A 193 -0.62 1.66 -16.69
N SER A 194 -1.37 2.41 -17.50
CA SER A 194 -0.75 3.28 -18.50
C SER A 194 0.15 4.34 -17.83
N SER A 195 1.22 4.74 -18.53
CA SER A 195 2.13 5.79 -18.08
C SER A 195 1.41 7.10 -17.78
N GLU A 196 0.34 7.42 -18.50
CA GLU A 196 -0.50 8.59 -18.28
C GLU A 196 -1.18 8.51 -16.89
N ARG A 197 -1.81 7.38 -16.56
CA ARG A 197 -2.40 7.16 -15.25
C ARG A 197 -1.37 7.14 -14.11
N ALA A 198 -0.16 6.66 -14.37
CA ALA A 198 0.90 6.70 -13.38
C ALA A 198 1.32 8.15 -13.07
N ARG A 199 1.38 9.03 -14.09
CA ARG A 199 1.62 10.47 -13.90
C ARG A 199 0.49 11.15 -13.15
N ASP A 200 -0.77 10.83 -13.45
CA ASP A 200 -1.92 11.33 -12.69
C ASP A 200 -1.81 10.97 -11.21
N VAL A 201 -1.37 9.76 -10.92
CA VAL A 201 -1.10 9.30 -9.54
C VAL A 201 -0.05 10.17 -8.87
N PHE A 202 1.05 10.42 -9.56
CA PHE A 202 2.14 11.24 -9.03
C PHE A 202 1.70 12.70 -8.81
N TYR A 203 1.01 13.28 -9.77
CA TYR A 203 0.48 14.65 -9.66
C TYR A 203 -0.51 14.79 -8.50
N ASN A 204 -1.42 13.83 -8.33
CA ASN A 204 -2.35 13.82 -7.22
C ASN A 204 -1.67 13.63 -5.86
N ALA A 205 -0.47 13.03 -5.83
CA ALA A 205 0.33 12.95 -4.60
C ALA A 205 0.71 14.34 -4.08
N GLU A 206 1.11 15.26 -4.95
CA GLU A 206 1.45 16.61 -4.55
C GLU A 206 0.25 17.32 -3.90
N LEU A 207 -0.94 17.23 -4.53
CA LEU A 207 -2.16 17.80 -3.96
C LEU A 207 -2.51 17.21 -2.60
N PHE A 208 -2.34 15.88 -2.44
CA PHE A 208 -2.57 15.21 -1.17
C PHE A 208 -1.62 15.70 -0.08
N TYR A 209 -0.32 15.82 -0.38
CA TYR A 209 0.67 16.24 0.59
C TYR A 209 0.57 17.71 0.94
N ASP A 210 0.15 18.58 0.03
CA ASP A 210 -0.15 20.00 0.31
C ASP A 210 -1.31 20.11 1.30
N GLU A 211 -2.36 19.35 1.10
CA GLU A 211 -3.50 19.34 2.02
C GLU A 211 -3.14 18.71 3.37
N TYR A 212 -2.37 17.63 3.36
CA TYR A 212 -1.85 17.03 4.58
C TYR A 212 -0.99 18.03 5.38
N TYR A 213 -0.10 18.76 4.72
CA TYR A 213 0.74 19.79 5.34
C TYR A 213 -0.10 20.87 6.03
N LYS A 214 -1.10 21.41 5.35
CA LYS A 214 -2.00 22.42 5.91
C LYS A 214 -2.72 21.90 7.16
N ARG A 215 -3.28 20.70 7.09
CA ARG A 215 -4.00 20.09 8.21
C ARG A 215 -3.08 19.76 9.39
N ALA A 216 -1.91 19.19 9.11
CA ALA A 216 -0.94 18.82 10.14
C ALA A 216 -0.43 20.07 10.90
N ASN A 217 -0.12 21.16 10.20
CA ASN A 217 0.30 22.40 10.84
C ASN A 217 -0.84 23.08 11.61
N ALA A 218 -2.06 23.04 11.10
CA ALA A 218 -3.22 23.55 11.83
C ALA A 218 -3.45 22.78 13.15
N LEU A 219 -3.33 21.44 13.12
CA LEU A 219 -3.41 20.61 14.31
C LEU A 219 -2.26 20.86 15.29
N ALA A 220 -1.03 21.01 14.78
CA ALA A 220 0.15 21.32 15.60
C ALA A 220 0.05 22.66 16.31
N SER A 221 -0.69 23.62 15.74
CA SER A 221 -0.91 24.95 16.29
C SER A 221 -2.15 25.04 17.19
N ALA A 222 -2.99 24.00 17.20
CA ALA A 222 -4.20 23.97 18.02
C ALA A 222 -3.84 23.66 19.47
N SER A 223 -4.44 24.40 20.40
CA SER A 223 -4.38 24.09 21.83
C SER A 223 -5.66 23.37 22.24
N PHE A 224 -5.53 22.28 22.97
CA PHE A 224 -6.65 21.51 23.51
C PHE A 224 -6.59 21.54 25.02
N SER A 225 -7.71 21.77 25.67
CA SER A 225 -7.87 21.47 27.09
C SER A 225 -7.99 19.96 27.30
N ASP A 226 -7.69 19.49 28.53
CA ASP A 226 -7.80 18.07 28.88
C ASP A 226 -9.19 17.50 28.54
N ASN A 227 -10.25 18.28 28.79
CA ASN A 227 -11.63 17.88 28.55
C ASN A 227 -11.97 17.74 27.05
N GLU A 228 -11.43 18.64 26.21
CA GLU A 228 -11.55 18.53 24.76
C GLU A 228 -10.78 17.35 24.20
N MET A 229 -9.60 17.06 24.77
CA MET A 229 -8.81 15.89 24.41
C MET A 229 -9.53 14.58 24.77
N GLU A 230 -10.13 14.48 25.97
CA GLU A 230 -10.94 13.33 26.35
C GLU A 230 -12.13 13.13 25.42
N THR A 231 -12.84 14.23 25.06
CA THR A 231 -13.96 14.17 24.12
C THR A 231 -13.51 13.71 22.73
N LEU A 232 -12.34 14.16 22.25
CA LEU A 232 -11.75 13.75 20.97
C LEU A 232 -11.42 12.26 20.99
N ILE A 233 -10.78 11.77 22.06
CA ILE A 233 -10.42 10.35 22.23
C ILE A 233 -11.69 9.48 22.25
N GLU A 234 -12.70 9.88 23.02
CA GLU A 234 -13.98 9.17 23.07
C GLU A 234 -14.65 9.09 21.69
N THR A 235 -14.62 10.18 20.92
CA THR A 235 -15.20 10.25 19.59
C THR A 235 -14.46 9.36 18.59
N LEU A 236 -13.13 9.37 18.61
CA LEU A 236 -12.31 8.62 17.65
C LEU A 236 -12.30 7.11 17.94
N PHE A 237 -12.34 6.72 19.20
CA PHE A 237 -12.16 5.32 19.61
C PHE A 237 -13.43 4.66 20.13
N ASN A 238 -14.60 5.36 20.11
CA ASN A 238 -15.86 4.88 20.70
C ASN A 238 -15.64 4.33 22.13
N ALA A 239 -14.70 4.91 22.86
CA ALA A 239 -14.39 4.48 24.22
C ALA A 239 -15.51 4.96 25.16
N PRO A 240 -16.18 4.07 25.91
CA PRO A 240 -17.17 4.52 26.88
C PRO A 240 -16.48 5.36 27.97
N ARG A 241 -17.09 6.49 28.33
CA ARG A 241 -16.61 7.31 29.45
C ARG A 241 -16.35 6.43 30.66
N ARG A 242 -15.16 6.53 31.23
CA ARG A 242 -14.86 5.94 32.51
C ARG A 242 -15.82 6.57 33.54
N SER A 243 -16.93 5.87 33.84
CA SER A 243 -17.80 6.28 34.94
C SER A 243 -16.92 6.36 36.21
N GLU A 244 -16.85 7.54 36.79
CA GLU A 244 -16.27 7.73 38.13
C GLU A 244 -17.12 6.98 39.15
N THR A 245 -16.97 5.69 39.22
CA THR A 245 -17.46 4.91 40.36
C THR A 245 -16.42 5.07 41.48
N ARG A 246 -16.45 6.25 42.08
CA ARG A 246 -15.79 6.51 43.35
C ARG A 246 -16.61 5.81 44.44
N THR A 247 -16.36 4.54 44.60
CA THR A 247 -16.91 3.79 45.75
C THR A 247 -16.33 4.38 47.02
N ARG A 248 -17.09 5.26 47.70
CA ARG A 248 -16.88 5.58 49.10
C ARG A 248 -17.04 4.26 49.86
N ARG A 249 -15.93 3.67 50.27
CA ARG A 249 -15.93 2.75 51.40
C ARG A 249 -16.01 3.63 52.64
N SER A 250 -17.20 3.74 53.22
CA SER A 250 -17.41 4.14 54.62
C SER A 250 -17.12 2.97 55.51
N ASN A 251 -16.33 3.27 56.50
CA ASN A 251 -16.04 2.59 57.79
C ASN A 251 -16.85 1.33 58.12
#